data_361bb9a97e994ca125ff636a7c82b1d4
#
_entry.id   361bb9a97e994ca125ff636a7c82b1d4
#
_cell.length_a   1.000
_cell.length_b   1.000
_cell.length_c   1.000
_cell.angle_alpha   90.00
_cell.angle_beta   90.00
_cell.angle_gamma   90.00
#
_symmetry.space_group_name_H-M   'P 1'
#
loop_
_entity.id
_entity.type
_entity.pdbx_description
1 polymer ?
#
loop_
_entity_poly.entity_id
_entity_poly.type
_entity_poly.pdbx_seq_one_letter_code
_entity_poly.pdbx_strand_id
1 'polypeptide(L)'
;MNYSIESEIKLDQSQEKTWELISTPEILESVHPFCKENKVLFWKENHKKKDLLVYLNGLEYYREFTRWDAPNGFKLNIGKKEGKKSTVIWEIKGSGTQSQLKIKVLPYRSSKIPKIFYFWVHYFYIRPKLKAYLNSVLKGFKWYSNNKIKVKKNQFGTHPWFT
;
A
#
# COMPACT_ATOMS: atom_id res chain seq x y z
N MET A 1 -16.48 2.32 16.03
CA MET A 1 -15.12 2.89 16.01
C MET A 1 -14.45 2.61 14.67
N ASN A 2 -13.91 3.65 14.05
CA ASN A 2 -13.20 3.51 12.78
C ASN A 2 -11.71 3.25 13.08
N TYR A 3 -11.26 2.02 12.82
CA TYR A 3 -9.86 1.60 13.02
C TYR A 3 -9.00 1.79 11.78
N SER A 4 -9.42 2.64 10.84
CA SER A 4 -8.63 2.93 9.65
C SER A 4 -7.38 3.75 9.97
N ILE A 5 -6.32 3.47 9.23
CA ILE A 5 -5.07 4.23 9.26
C ILE A 5 -4.83 4.77 7.85
N GLU A 6 -4.53 6.05 7.74
CA GLU A 6 -4.25 6.67 6.45
C GLU A 6 -3.00 7.53 6.49
N SER A 7 -2.38 7.67 5.34
CA SER A 7 -1.26 8.57 5.09
C SER A 7 -1.34 9.10 3.67
N GLU A 8 -0.78 10.28 3.44
CA GLU A 8 -0.83 10.94 2.15
C GLU A 8 0.47 11.68 1.86
N ILE A 9 0.75 11.91 0.58
CA ILE A 9 1.93 12.64 0.12
C ILE A 9 1.60 13.42 -1.14
N LYS A 10 2.20 14.60 -1.29
CA LYS A 10 2.15 15.37 -2.53
C LYS A 10 3.20 14.89 -3.51
N LEU A 11 2.82 14.76 -4.77
CA LEU A 11 3.67 14.42 -5.89
C LEU A 11 3.69 15.58 -6.89
N ASP A 12 4.86 15.87 -7.45
CA ASP A 12 5.08 16.94 -8.44
C ASP A 12 4.77 16.45 -9.86
N GLN A 13 3.62 15.81 -10.00
CA GLN A 13 3.10 15.29 -11.26
C GLN A 13 1.56 15.27 -11.24
N SER A 14 0.96 15.29 -12.43
CA SER A 14 -0.51 15.29 -12.58
C SER A 14 -1.16 14.03 -12.01
N GLN A 15 -2.49 14.10 -11.87
CA GLN A 15 -3.30 12.96 -11.46
C GLN A 15 -3.14 11.77 -12.42
N GLU A 16 -3.12 12.03 -13.72
CA GLU A 16 -2.98 11.00 -14.75
C GLU A 16 -1.63 10.28 -14.65
N LYS A 17 -0.54 11.04 -14.50
CA LYS A 17 0.81 10.46 -14.32
C LYS A 17 0.92 9.67 -13.03
N THR A 18 0.28 10.13 -11.97
CA THR A 18 0.23 9.39 -10.69
C THR A 18 -0.59 8.12 -10.84
N TRP A 19 -1.69 8.17 -11.57
CA TRP A 19 -2.47 6.97 -11.91
C TRP A 19 -1.65 5.97 -12.73
N GLU A 20 -0.99 6.41 -13.79
CA GLU A 20 -0.09 5.56 -14.59
C GLU A 20 0.95 4.89 -13.71
N LEU A 21 1.55 5.62 -12.77
CA LEU A 21 2.55 5.09 -11.87
C LEU A 21 1.98 3.98 -10.96
N ILE A 22 0.90 4.27 -10.22
CA ILE A 22 0.36 3.29 -9.26
C ILE A 22 -0.35 2.11 -9.90
N SER A 23 -0.84 2.28 -11.14
CA SER A 23 -1.56 1.24 -11.88
C SER A 23 -0.67 0.33 -12.72
N THR A 24 0.62 0.61 -12.80
CA THR A 24 1.58 -0.22 -13.52
C THR A 24 1.76 -1.57 -12.82
N PRO A 25 1.59 -2.70 -13.53
CA PRO A 25 1.86 -4.02 -12.96
C PRO A 25 3.29 -4.12 -12.42
N GLU A 26 3.44 -4.80 -11.27
CA GLU A 26 4.74 -5.06 -10.63
C GLU A 26 5.54 -3.80 -10.21
N ILE A 27 4.88 -2.63 -10.18
CA ILE A 27 5.54 -1.36 -9.84
C ILE A 27 6.14 -1.36 -8.44
N LEU A 28 5.63 -2.17 -7.52
CA LEU A 28 6.11 -2.20 -6.14
C LEU A 28 7.58 -2.62 -6.05
N GLU A 29 8.11 -3.38 -6.99
CA GLU A 29 9.55 -3.70 -7.04
C GLU A 29 10.42 -2.46 -7.21
N SER A 30 9.90 -1.42 -7.86
CA SER A 30 10.62 -0.18 -8.12
C SER A 30 10.40 0.90 -7.06
N VAL A 31 9.27 0.89 -6.39
CA VAL A 31 8.86 2.00 -5.50
C VAL A 31 8.73 1.63 -4.02
N HIS A 32 8.54 0.35 -3.71
CA HIS A 32 8.22 -0.07 -2.34
C HIS A 32 9.49 -0.49 -1.59
N PRO A 33 9.87 0.23 -0.51
CA PRO A 33 11.15 -0.01 0.18
C PRO A 33 11.26 -1.35 0.90
N PHE A 34 10.13 -2.02 1.14
CA PHE A 34 10.10 -3.33 1.81
C PHE A 34 9.74 -4.48 0.85
N CYS A 35 9.67 -4.21 -0.44
CA CYS A 35 9.34 -5.20 -1.45
C CYS A 35 10.59 -5.96 -1.89
N LYS A 36 10.57 -7.28 -1.74
CA LYS A 36 11.55 -8.20 -2.32
C LYS A 36 11.15 -8.57 -3.75
N GLU A 37 9.87 -8.90 -3.94
CA GLU A 37 9.30 -9.32 -5.23
C GLU A 37 7.84 -8.89 -5.31
N ASN A 38 7.41 -8.44 -6.49
CA ASN A 38 6.01 -8.19 -6.79
C ASN A 38 5.67 -8.87 -8.11
N LYS A 39 4.85 -9.89 -8.06
CA LYS A 39 4.54 -10.75 -9.21
C LYS A 39 3.07 -10.74 -9.55
N VAL A 40 2.75 -10.40 -10.79
CA VAL A 40 1.39 -10.52 -11.32
C VAL A 40 0.99 -12.00 -11.37
N LEU A 41 -0.15 -12.31 -10.76
CA LEU A 41 -0.78 -13.62 -10.84
C LEU A 41 -1.90 -13.63 -11.88
N PHE A 42 -2.63 -12.52 -11.97
CA PHE A 42 -3.76 -12.35 -12.85
C PHE A 42 -4.02 -10.87 -13.10
N TRP A 43 -4.01 -10.44 -14.38
CA TRP A 43 -4.14 -9.02 -14.71
C TRP A 43 -4.86 -8.83 -16.05
N LYS A 44 -6.21 -8.67 -15.99
CA LYS A 44 -7.04 -8.42 -17.17
C LYS A 44 -7.63 -7.02 -17.12
N GLU A 45 -7.66 -6.32 -18.26
CA GLU A 45 -8.03 -4.90 -18.33
C GLU A 45 -9.37 -4.57 -17.68
N ASN A 46 -10.43 -5.28 -17.99
CA ASN A 46 -11.78 -5.01 -17.48
C ASN A 46 -12.24 -6.06 -16.44
N HIS A 47 -11.31 -6.80 -15.86
CA HIS A 47 -11.62 -7.91 -14.98
C HIS A 47 -10.74 -7.90 -13.72
N LYS A 48 -10.83 -8.98 -12.97
CA LYS A 48 -10.08 -9.18 -11.73
C LYS A 48 -8.57 -9.03 -11.95
N LYS A 49 -7.94 -8.31 -11.05
CA LYS A 49 -6.48 -8.18 -10.97
C LYS A 49 -6.01 -8.74 -9.64
N LYS A 50 -4.94 -9.50 -9.67
CA LYS A 50 -4.33 -10.10 -8.49
C LYS A 50 -2.83 -10.17 -8.65
N ASP A 51 -2.10 -9.80 -7.61
CA ASP A 51 -0.66 -9.98 -7.55
C ASP A 51 -0.20 -10.52 -6.19
N LEU A 52 1.05 -10.92 -6.15
CA LEU A 52 1.75 -11.35 -4.97
C LEU A 52 2.79 -10.29 -4.60
N LEU A 53 2.78 -9.85 -3.35
CA LEU A 53 3.80 -9.01 -2.75
C LEU A 53 4.59 -9.84 -1.75
N VAL A 54 5.89 -10.03 -2.02
CA VAL A 54 6.83 -10.67 -1.10
C VAL A 54 7.64 -9.57 -0.42
N TYR A 55 7.56 -9.51 0.89
CA TYR A 55 8.33 -8.57 1.69
C TYR A 55 9.79 -9.03 1.88
N LEU A 56 10.65 -8.13 2.35
CA LEU A 56 12.08 -8.42 2.52
C LEU A 56 12.35 -9.59 3.48
N ASN A 57 11.50 -9.78 4.49
CA ASN A 57 11.59 -10.91 5.43
C ASN A 57 10.98 -12.22 4.91
N GLY A 58 10.53 -12.25 3.66
CA GLY A 58 9.91 -13.42 3.04
C GLY A 58 8.41 -13.56 3.26
N LEU A 59 7.76 -12.65 3.99
CA LEU A 59 6.31 -12.66 4.18
C LEU A 59 5.61 -12.45 2.83
N GLU A 60 4.67 -13.33 2.49
CA GLU A 60 3.92 -13.28 1.25
C GLU A 60 2.51 -12.77 1.50
N TYR A 61 2.15 -11.67 0.83
CA TYR A 61 0.80 -11.12 0.83
C TYR A 61 0.23 -11.11 -0.59
N TYR A 62 -0.99 -11.61 -0.70
CA TYR A 62 -1.78 -11.58 -1.93
C TYR A 62 -2.61 -10.31 -1.94
N ARG A 63 -2.54 -9.55 -3.04
CA ARG A 63 -3.35 -8.37 -3.27
C ARG A 63 -4.39 -8.69 -4.34
N GLU A 64 -5.66 -8.54 -3.99
CA GLU A 64 -6.80 -8.75 -4.89
C GLU A 64 -7.57 -7.45 -5.05
N PHE A 65 -7.56 -6.89 -6.25
CA PHE A 65 -8.20 -5.62 -6.55
C PHE A 65 -9.70 -5.82 -6.70
N THR A 66 -10.47 -5.08 -5.90
CA THR A 66 -11.95 -5.17 -5.84
C THR A 66 -12.63 -4.00 -6.52
N ARG A 67 -11.93 -2.87 -6.69
CA ARG A 67 -12.38 -1.70 -7.45
C ARG A 67 -11.19 -1.08 -8.17
N TRP A 68 -11.42 -0.72 -9.41
CA TRP A 68 -10.44 -0.06 -10.28
C TRP A 68 -11.10 1.16 -10.91
N ASP A 69 -10.72 2.35 -10.46
CA ASP A 69 -11.38 3.62 -10.80
C ASP A 69 -10.36 4.62 -11.33
N ALA A 70 -9.98 4.46 -12.59
CA ALA A 70 -9.05 5.36 -13.27
C ALA A 70 -9.67 6.75 -13.53
N PRO A 71 -9.00 7.86 -13.30
CA PRO A 71 -7.66 8.02 -12.71
C PRO A 71 -7.68 8.30 -11.20
N ASN A 72 -8.75 7.92 -10.48
CA ASN A 72 -9.01 8.32 -9.11
C ASN A 72 -8.38 7.38 -8.07
N GLY A 73 -8.14 6.13 -8.43
CA GLY A 73 -7.52 5.17 -7.53
C GLY A 73 -8.08 3.75 -7.65
N PHE A 74 -7.82 2.94 -6.63
CA PHE A 74 -8.31 1.57 -6.56
C PHE A 74 -8.52 1.12 -5.11
N LYS A 75 -9.24 0.02 -4.95
CA LYS A 75 -9.45 -0.67 -3.69
C LYS A 75 -9.02 -2.12 -3.84
N LEU A 76 -8.38 -2.67 -2.82
CA LEU A 76 -7.93 -4.05 -2.81
C LEU A 76 -8.05 -4.68 -1.43
N ASN A 77 -8.08 -6.01 -1.40
CA ASN A 77 -7.88 -6.80 -0.21
C ASN A 77 -6.45 -7.35 -0.19
N ILE A 78 -5.82 -7.35 0.97
CA ILE A 78 -4.43 -7.79 1.14
C ILE A 78 -4.29 -8.69 2.35
N GLY A 79 -3.49 -9.73 2.23
CA GLY A 79 -3.15 -10.63 3.33
C GLY A 79 -2.54 -11.94 2.86
N LYS A 80 -2.29 -12.83 3.78
CA LYS A 80 -1.79 -14.18 3.50
C LYS A 80 -2.77 -14.96 2.61
N LYS A 81 -2.29 -16.00 1.95
CA LYS A 81 -3.10 -16.86 1.07
C LYS A 81 -4.39 -17.30 1.78
N GLU A 82 -4.22 -17.85 2.95
CA GLU A 82 -5.32 -18.27 3.83
C GLU A 82 -5.52 -17.27 4.97
N GLY A 83 -6.75 -17.05 5.38
CA GLY A 83 -7.10 -16.22 6.52
C GLY A 83 -7.73 -14.87 6.16
N LYS A 84 -7.84 -14.03 7.18
CA LYS A 84 -8.48 -12.73 7.08
C LYS A 84 -7.63 -11.75 6.27
N LYS A 85 -8.31 -10.90 5.50
CA LYS A 85 -7.68 -9.86 4.68
C LYS A 85 -7.95 -8.48 5.26
N SER A 86 -6.98 -7.59 5.12
CA SER A 86 -7.17 -6.16 5.32
C SER A 86 -7.64 -5.52 4.02
N THR A 87 -8.37 -4.42 4.12
CA THR A 87 -8.77 -3.63 2.95
C THR A 87 -7.87 -2.43 2.82
N VAL A 88 -7.42 -2.14 1.60
CA VAL A 88 -6.59 -0.98 1.30
C VAL A 88 -7.25 -0.16 0.19
N ILE A 89 -7.32 1.15 0.39
CA ILE A 89 -7.89 2.10 -0.57
C ILE A 89 -6.79 3.08 -0.95
N TRP A 90 -6.55 3.22 -2.25
CA TRP A 90 -5.64 4.20 -2.83
C TRP A 90 -6.46 5.27 -3.53
N GLU A 91 -6.22 6.52 -3.19
CA GLU A 91 -6.94 7.67 -3.76
C GLU A 91 -5.95 8.70 -4.29
N ILE A 92 -6.25 9.25 -5.46
CA ILE A 92 -5.49 10.32 -6.09
C ILE A 92 -6.39 11.52 -6.24
N LYS A 93 -5.90 12.68 -5.79
CA LYS A 93 -6.53 13.97 -6.04
C LYS A 93 -5.56 14.84 -6.82
N GLY A 94 -5.99 15.29 -8.00
CA GLY A 94 -5.20 16.18 -8.84
C GLY A 94 -5.41 17.65 -8.49
N SER A 95 -4.36 18.45 -8.66
CA SER A 95 -4.37 19.92 -8.62
C SER A 95 -3.40 20.43 -9.69
N GLY A 96 -3.88 20.52 -10.95
CA GLY A 96 -3.08 20.94 -12.10
C GLY A 96 -1.88 20.02 -12.35
N THR A 97 -0.68 20.53 -12.17
CA THR A 97 0.58 19.80 -12.36
C THR A 97 1.03 18.99 -11.16
N GLN A 98 0.27 19.04 -10.08
CA GLN A 98 0.54 18.31 -8.84
C GLN A 98 -0.61 17.34 -8.53
N SER A 99 -0.34 16.36 -7.72
CA SER A 99 -1.35 15.44 -7.20
C SER A 99 -1.05 15.04 -5.76
N GLN A 100 -2.07 14.56 -5.09
CA GLN A 100 -1.96 14.00 -3.75
C GLN A 100 -2.32 12.52 -3.81
N LEU A 101 -1.41 11.68 -3.35
CA LEU A 101 -1.62 10.25 -3.23
C LEU A 101 -1.88 9.90 -1.77
N LYS A 102 -3.02 9.28 -1.52
CA LYS A 102 -3.44 8.81 -0.20
C LYS A 102 -3.60 7.30 -0.19
N ILE A 103 -3.11 6.66 0.88
CA ILE A 103 -3.35 5.25 1.15
C ILE A 103 -4.06 5.14 2.49
N LYS A 104 -5.20 4.44 2.48
CA LYS A 104 -5.99 4.14 3.68
C LYS A 104 -6.08 2.63 3.87
N VAL A 105 -5.72 2.17 5.05
CA VAL A 105 -5.79 0.75 5.43
C VAL A 105 -6.87 0.56 6.48
N LEU A 106 -7.74 -0.43 6.24
CA LEU A 106 -8.66 -0.97 7.24
C LEU A 106 -8.13 -2.35 7.63
N PRO A 107 -7.34 -2.43 8.72
CA PRO A 107 -6.73 -3.70 9.12
C PRO A 107 -7.80 -4.71 9.55
N TYR A 108 -7.58 -5.98 9.21
CA TYR A 108 -8.44 -7.03 9.73
C TYR A 108 -8.30 -7.12 11.25
N ARG A 109 -9.40 -7.48 11.91
CA ARG A 109 -9.39 -7.68 13.34
C ARG A 109 -8.92 -9.09 13.69
N SER A 110 -7.82 -9.18 14.42
CA SER A 110 -7.31 -10.46 14.90
C SER A 110 -8.24 -11.05 15.96
N SER A 111 -8.61 -12.32 15.78
CA SER A 111 -9.38 -13.08 16.79
C SER A 111 -8.55 -13.42 18.04
N LYS A 112 -7.23 -13.31 17.95
CA LYS A 112 -6.30 -13.56 19.06
C LYS A 112 -6.32 -12.45 20.13
N ILE A 113 -6.84 -11.27 19.77
CA ILE A 113 -6.93 -10.12 20.69
C ILE A 113 -8.36 -10.02 21.21
N PRO A 114 -8.58 -10.16 22.52
CA PRO A 114 -9.91 -9.97 23.11
C PRO A 114 -10.49 -8.59 22.77
N LYS A 115 -11.80 -8.54 22.53
CA LYS A 115 -12.49 -7.31 22.07
C LYS A 115 -12.23 -6.11 22.98
N ILE A 116 -12.19 -6.34 24.29
CA ILE A 116 -12.01 -5.29 25.31
C ILE A 116 -10.64 -4.62 25.21
N PHE A 117 -9.59 -5.36 24.79
CA PHE A 117 -8.23 -4.84 24.67
C PHE A 117 -7.89 -4.34 23.26
N TYR A 118 -8.75 -4.62 22.26
CA TYR A 118 -8.45 -4.30 20.86
C TYR A 118 -8.20 -2.82 20.63
N PHE A 119 -8.97 -1.94 21.29
CA PHE A 119 -8.79 -0.49 21.21
C PHE A 119 -7.37 -0.06 21.61
N TRP A 120 -6.88 -0.55 22.74
CA TRP A 120 -5.55 -0.20 23.25
C TRP A 120 -4.43 -0.74 22.36
N VAL A 121 -4.53 -2.01 21.96
CA VAL A 121 -3.56 -2.63 21.04
C VAL A 121 -3.56 -1.92 19.69
N HIS A 122 -4.73 -1.58 19.17
CA HIS A 122 -4.83 -0.84 17.91
C HIS A 122 -4.18 0.54 18.02
N TYR A 123 -4.55 1.32 19.02
CA TYR A 123 -4.12 2.72 19.16
C TYR A 123 -2.62 2.83 19.46
N PHE A 124 -2.10 2.02 20.38
CA PHE A 124 -0.71 2.15 20.83
C PHE A 124 0.29 1.28 20.07
N TYR A 125 -0.15 0.23 19.40
CA TYR A 125 0.75 -0.72 18.73
C TYR A 125 0.53 -0.79 17.21
N ILE A 126 -0.70 -1.12 16.76
CA ILE A 126 -0.96 -1.33 15.32
C ILE A 126 -0.88 -0.01 14.55
N ARG A 127 -1.55 1.02 15.01
CA ARG A 127 -1.65 2.31 14.32
C ARG A 127 -0.29 2.97 14.06
N PRO A 128 0.60 3.16 15.06
CA PRO A 128 1.89 3.79 14.81
C PRO A 128 2.77 2.98 13.84
N LYS A 129 2.73 1.65 13.91
CA LYS A 129 3.49 0.79 12.99
C LYS A 129 2.96 0.85 11.56
N LEU A 130 1.65 0.76 11.36
CA LEU A 130 1.06 0.92 10.03
C LEU A 130 1.26 2.34 9.48
N LYS A 131 1.18 3.37 10.31
CA LYS A 131 1.46 4.75 9.89
C LYS A 131 2.90 4.90 9.38
N ALA A 132 3.87 4.36 10.11
CA ALA A 132 5.27 4.35 9.71
C ALA A 132 5.48 3.58 8.39
N TYR A 133 4.83 2.43 8.24
CA TYR A 133 4.84 1.65 7.01
C TYR A 133 4.31 2.45 5.81
N LEU A 134 3.12 3.04 5.94
CA LEU A 134 2.51 3.83 4.86
C LEU A 134 3.36 5.04 4.48
N ASN A 135 3.95 5.72 5.45
CA ASN A 135 4.83 6.86 5.19
C ASN A 135 6.06 6.44 4.39
N SER A 136 6.68 5.30 4.71
CA SER A 136 7.82 4.78 3.96
C SER A 136 7.45 4.39 2.53
N VAL A 137 6.30 3.75 2.34
CA VAL A 137 5.80 3.39 1.00
C VAL A 137 5.54 4.63 0.16
N LEU A 138 4.86 5.64 0.71
CA LEU A 138 4.58 6.90 0.01
C LEU A 138 5.85 7.68 -0.32
N LYS A 139 6.84 7.71 0.56
CA LYS A 139 8.16 8.28 0.26
C LYS A 139 8.84 7.57 -0.91
N GLY A 140 8.66 6.26 -1.03
CA GLY A 140 9.15 5.48 -2.16
C GLY A 140 8.54 5.93 -3.48
N PHE A 141 7.23 6.13 -3.54
CA PHE A 141 6.54 6.67 -4.73
C PHE A 141 7.04 8.06 -5.10
N LYS A 142 7.19 8.94 -4.10
CA LYS A 142 7.72 10.29 -4.33
C LYS A 142 9.16 10.28 -4.85
N TRP A 143 10.02 9.49 -4.24
CA TRP A 143 11.40 9.32 -4.70
C TRP A 143 11.46 8.86 -6.14
N TYR A 144 10.73 7.80 -6.48
CA TYR A 144 10.71 7.27 -7.84
C TYR A 144 10.11 8.27 -8.85
N SER A 145 9.03 8.96 -8.49
CA SER A 145 8.41 9.96 -9.37
C SER A 145 9.37 11.11 -9.71
N ASN A 146 10.18 11.52 -8.73
CA ASN A 146 11.13 12.62 -8.90
C ASN A 146 12.42 12.21 -9.61
N ASN A 147 12.94 11.03 -9.32
CA ASN A 147 14.29 10.63 -9.70
C ASN A 147 14.32 9.57 -10.83
N LYS A 148 13.23 8.85 -11.07
CA LYS A 148 13.16 7.70 -11.98
C LYS A 148 14.19 6.61 -11.67
N ILE A 149 14.60 6.53 -10.41
CA ILE A 149 15.56 5.56 -9.89
C ILE A 149 14.83 4.65 -8.91
N LYS A 150 15.06 3.35 -9.03
CA LYS A 150 14.51 2.34 -8.15
C LYS A 150 14.83 2.65 -6.67
N VAL A 151 13.82 2.56 -5.82
CA VAL A 151 13.98 2.70 -4.37
C VAL A 151 14.80 1.52 -3.83
N LYS A 152 15.79 1.82 -2.99
CA LYS A 152 16.62 0.80 -2.33
C LYS A 152 15.84 0.12 -1.20
N LYS A 153 16.21 -1.12 -0.90
CA LYS A 153 15.69 -1.85 0.26
C LYS A 153 15.95 -1.07 1.54
N ASN A 154 14.91 -0.88 2.36
CA ASN A 154 14.97 -0.12 3.61
C ASN A 154 15.49 1.32 3.46
N GLN A 155 15.30 1.96 2.30
CA GLN A 155 15.82 3.31 2.02
C GLN A 155 15.39 4.35 3.05
N PHE A 156 14.19 4.22 3.62
CA PHE A 156 13.62 5.15 4.59
C PHE A 156 13.58 4.56 6.02
N GLY A 157 14.41 3.55 6.29
CA GLY A 157 14.47 2.83 7.55
C GLY A 157 13.86 1.43 7.45
N THR A 158 14.10 0.62 8.48
CA THR A 158 13.55 -0.73 8.61
C THR A 158 12.15 -0.72 9.21
N HIS A 159 11.42 -1.83 9.07
CA HIS A 159 10.11 -2.00 9.67
C HIS A 159 10.01 -3.38 10.34
N PRO A 160 9.55 -3.48 11.61
CA PRO A 160 9.59 -4.74 12.37
C PRO A 160 8.73 -5.87 11.78
N TRP A 161 7.74 -5.54 10.94
CA TRP A 161 6.87 -6.55 10.34
C TRP A 161 7.27 -6.97 8.93
N PHE A 162 8.08 -6.19 8.22
CA PHE A 162 8.29 -6.35 6.77
C PHE A 162 9.76 -6.37 6.34
N THR A 163 10.66 -6.12 7.25
CA THR A 163 12.12 -6.13 6.95
C THR A 163 12.75 -7.48 7.22
#